data_ab981fe88d9683902da98700839704a7
#
_entry.id   ab981fe88d9683902da98700839704a7
#
_cell.length_a   1.000
_cell.length_b   1.000
_cell.length_c   1.000
_cell.angle_alpha   90.00
_cell.angle_beta   90.00
_cell.angle_gamma   90.00
#
_symmetry.space_group_name_H-M   'P 1'
#
loop_
_entity.id
_entity.type
_entity.pdbx_description
1 polymer ?
#
loop_
_entity_poly.entity_id
_entity_poly.type
_entity_poly.pdbx_seq_one_letter_code
_entity_poly.pdbx_strand_id
1 'polypeptide(L)'
;MTWESPQRLWLLLAVAALVVAYVVLQRRRSKYAVRFTNLRLLDRVAPKRPQWRRHIPAGLFLAMLGLLVVGFARPTDEVRVPRERATVLVAVDVSRSMLADDVAPDRLTAAKAAARDFVGDLPEQFNVGLVGFAGTASVFVPPVTDRAAVAAGIDRLAEGTAGRAGTAIGDAIATALEQIRTLDAAAGEDTPPARVVILSDGANTSGQDPDEAAALATELGVPVDAISFGTEAGVIAGDQAVPVDGETLQSVAQATGGNYFAAGNSDELRDAYADIGSSVGYQTERQDVSARFIGIGLVLAALAAAASMFWFARLP
;
A
#
# COMPACT_ATOMS: atom_id res chain seq x y z
N MET A 1 9.38 7.05 8.84
CA MET A 1 9.96 6.29 9.98
C MET A 1 9.32 6.73 11.27
N THR A 2 8.72 5.82 12.02
CA THR A 2 8.19 6.03 13.37
C THR A 2 8.96 5.11 14.34
N TRP A 3 8.81 5.31 15.65
CA TRP A 3 9.53 4.55 16.67
C TRP A 3 8.52 3.82 17.54
N GLU A 4 8.62 2.52 17.65
CA GLU A 4 7.76 1.72 18.54
C GLU A 4 8.09 1.98 20.02
N SER A 5 9.36 2.22 20.33
CA SER A 5 9.84 2.45 21.69
C SER A 5 10.76 3.67 21.80
N PRO A 6 10.25 4.91 21.63
CA PRO A 6 11.08 6.14 21.60
C PRO A 6 11.82 6.40 22.91
N GLN A 7 11.26 5.95 24.04
CA GLN A 7 11.90 6.07 25.35
C GLN A 7 13.26 5.36 25.43
N ARG A 8 13.53 4.33 24.61
CA ARG A 8 14.82 3.66 24.58
C ARG A 8 15.94 4.53 23.99
N LEU A 9 15.60 5.58 23.26
CA LEU A 9 16.58 6.54 22.75
C LEU A 9 17.31 7.32 23.86
N TRP A 10 16.77 7.35 25.10
CA TRP A 10 17.48 7.91 26.24
C TRP A 10 18.84 7.23 26.49
N LEU A 11 19.02 5.98 26.05
CA LEU A 11 20.30 5.29 26.10
C LEU A 11 21.39 5.98 25.27
N LEU A 12 21.04 6.80 24.27
CA LEU A 12 22.00 7.63 23.55
C LEU A 12 22.71 8.63 24.46
N LEU A 13 22.08 9.06 25.56
CA LEU A 13 22.74 9.89 26.57
C LEU A 13 23.89 9.14 27.26
N ALA A 14 23.75 7.83 27.48
CA ALA A 14 24.84 7.00 28.01
C ALA A 14 25.99 6.91 26.99
N VAL A 15 25.68 6.77 25.70
CA VAL A 15 26.70 6.79 24.63
C VAL A 15 27.36 8.16 24.57
N ALA A 16 26.60 9.26 24.66
CA ALA A 16 27.15 10.60 24.72
C ALA A 16 28.06 10.81 25.95
N ALA A 17 27.67 10.30 27.11
CA ALA A 17 28.48 10.33 28.30
C ALA A 17 29.83 9.56 28.13
N LEU A 18 29.79 8.41 27.42
CA LEU A 18 31.00 7.66 27.07
C LEU A 18 31.91 8.45 26.13
N VAL A 19 31.36 9.16 25.15
CA VAL A 19 32.11 10.06 24.25
C VAL A 19 32.78 11.16 25.05
N VAL A 20 32.05 11.83 25.95
CA VAL A 20 32.58 12.88 26.80
C VAL A 20 33.67 12.34 27.70
N ALA A 21 33.43 11.21 28.37
CA ALA A 21 34.46 10.54 29.24
C ALA A 21 35.73 10.22 28.44
N TYR A 22 35.57 9.68 27.22
CA TYR A 22 36.71 9.38 26.36
C TYR A 22 37.52 10.63 26.03
N VAL A 23 36.87 11.72 25.64
CA VAL A 23 37.55 13.00 25.32
C VAL A 23 38.24 13.59 26.55
N VAL A 24 37.57 13.58 27.71
CA VAL A 24 38.14 14.11 28.98
C VAL A 24 39.35 13.30 29.42
N LEU A 25 39.27 11.97 29.40
CA LEU A 25 40.39 11.10 29.75
C LEU A 25 41.59 11.30 28.80
N GLN A 26 41.29 11.49 27.52
CA GLN A 26 42.29 11.76 26.51
C GLN A 26 43.03 13.08 26.78
N ARG A 27 42.28 14.15 27.10
CA ARG A 27 42.87 15.46 27.43
C ARG A 27 43.67 15.42 28.74
N ARG A 28 43.26 14.64 29.74
CA ARG A 28 43.97 14.47 30.99
C ARG A 28 45.29 13.73 30.81
N ARG A 29 45.36 12.70 29.98
CA ARG A 29 46.60 11.94 29.69
C ARG A 29 47.69 12.82 29.09
N SER A 30 47.36 13.85 28.35
CA SER A 30 48.36 14.79 27.78
C SER A 30 49.09 15.64 28.84
N LYS A 31 48.54 15.75 30.07
CA LYS A 31 49.14 16.54 31.15
C LYS A 31 50.19 15.80 31.98
N TYR A 32 50.30 14.47 31.85
CA TYR A 32 51.26 13.63 32.55
C TYR A 32 52.45 13.24 31.67
N ALA A 33 52.91 14.18 30.80
CA ALA A 33 54.19 13.96 30.11
C ALA A 33 55.34 14.03 31.12
N VAL A 34 55.97 12.88 31.35
CA VAL A 34 57.18 12.79 32.21
C VAL A 34 58.24 13.70 31.60
N ARG A 35 58.79 14.62 32.40
CA ARG A 35 59.93 15.44 32.03
C ARG A 35 61.14 14.53 31.90
N PHE A 36 61.48 14.10 30.70
CA PHE A 36 62.75 13.45 30.42
C PHE A 36 63.80 14.52 30.12
N THR A 37 64.97 14.38 30.78
CA THR A 37 66.09 15.35 30.77
C THR A 37 66.81 15.40 29.42
N ASN A 38 66.57 14.48 28.48
CA ASN A 38 67.30 14.42 27.22
C ASN A 38 66.39 14.14 25.99
N LEU A 39 65.81 15.18 25.48
CA LEU A 39 64.84 15.14 24.36
C LEU A 39 65.46 14.72 23.03
N ARG A 40 66.76 14.92 22.81
CA ARG A 40 67.47 14.59 21.53
C ARG A 40 67.62 13.07 21.31
N LEU A 41 67.73 12.28 22.34
CA LEU A 41 67.82 10.82 22.23
C LEU A 41 66.49 10.17 22.03
N LEU A 42 65.40 10.76 22.57
CA LEU A 42 64.04 10.25 22.44
C LEU A 42 63.53 10.39 21.00
N ASP A 43 63.82 11.47 20.27
CA ASP A 43 63.42 11.72 18.90
C ASP A 43 64.04 10.73 17.89
N ARG A 44 65.18 10.10 18.23
CA ARG A 44 65.83 9.09 17.37
C ARG A 44 65.32 7.66 17.59
N VAL A 45 64.74 7.37 18.74
CA VAL A 45 64.31 6.00 19.09
C VAL A 45 62.81 5.81 19.07
N ALA A 46 62.03 6.88 19.24
CA ALA A 46 60.57 6.80 19.21
C ALA A 46 60.01 7.25 17.83
N PRO A 47 59.57 6.33 16.97
CA PRO A 47 58.95 6.72 15.70
C PRO A 47 57.68 7.56 15.98
N LYS A 48 57.61 8.74 15.38
CA LYS A 48 56.43 9.61 15.41
C LYS A 48 55.23 8.90 14.79
N ARG A 49 54.50 8.12 15.58
CA ARG A 49 53.27 7.47 15.11
C ARG A 49 52.12 8.48 15.06
N PRO A 50 51.36 8.60 13.95
CA PRO A 50 50.23 9.50 13.86
C PRO A 50 49.21 9.14 14.93
N GLN A 51 48.95 10.04 15.86
CA GLN A 51 48.11 9.80 17.05
C GLN A 51 46.61 9.58 16.70
N TRP A 52 46.16 9.97 15.49
CA TRP A 52 44.80 9.83 15.07
C TRP A 52 44.35 8.37 14.86
N ARG A 53 45.31 7.46 14.55
CA ARG A 53 45.00 6.02 14.32
C ARG A 53 44.38 5.35 15.55
N ARG A 54 44.71 5.80 16.76
CA ARG A 54 44.15 5.26 18.02
C ARG A 54 42.68 5.64 18.23
N HIS A 55 42.20 6.69 17.57
CA HIS A 55 40.81 7.17 17.69
C HIS A 55 39.85 6.42 16.80
N ILE A 56 40.33 5.78 15.72
CA ILE A 56 39.47 5.07 14.74
C ILE A 56 38.74 3.90 15.40
N PRO A 57 39.40 2.95 16.11
CA PRO A 57 38.64 1.85 16.74
C PRO A 57 37.67 2.34 17.80
N ALA A 58 38.04 3.36 18.57
CA ALA A 58 37.16 3.95 19.59
C ALA A 58 35.93 4.65 18.94
N GLY A 59 36.15 5.39 17.83
CA GLY A 59 35.09 6.04 17.09
C GLY A 59 34.12 5.02 16.47
N LEU A 60 34.66 3.98 15.83
CA LEU A 60 33.86 2.88 15.27
C LEU A 60 33.04 2.15 16.34
N PHE A 61 33.63 1.90 17.51
CA PHE A 61 32.94 1.26 18.62
C PHE A 61 31.80 2.13 19.18
N LEU A 62 32.03 3.44 19.35
CA LEU A 62 30.99 4.38 19.80
C LEU A 62 29.87 4.54 18.76
N ALA A 63 30.21 4.56 17.46
CA ALA A 63 29.22 4.58 16.38
C ALA A 63 28.39 3.27 16.37
N MET A 64 29.03 2.12 16.55
CA MET A 64 28.36 0.82 16.73
C MET A 64 27.36 0.89 17.89
N LEU A 65 27.78 1.36 19.08
CA LEU A 65 26.88 1.47 20.23
C LEU A 65 25.69 2.38 19.94
N GLY A 66 25.92 3.52 19.27
CA GLY A 66 24.84 4.42 18.85
C GLY A 66 23.84 3.73 17.93
N LEU A 67 24.32 2.99 16.92
CA LEU A 67 23.46 2.24 16.00
C LEU A 67 22.70 1.10 16.69
N LEU A 68 23.33 0.42 17.65
CA LEU A 68 22.64 -0.61 18.43
C LEU A 68 21.52 -0.01 19.29
N VAL A 69 21.73 1.16 19.89
CA VAL A 69 20.67 1.86 20.64
C VAL A 69 19.53 2.28 19.71
N VAL A 70 19.85 2.78 18.51
CA VAL A 70 18.86 3.11 17.49
C VAL A 70 18.07 1.86 17.10
N GLY A 71 18.75 0.75 16.81
CA GLY A 71 18.09 -0.53 16.50
C GLY A 71 17.23 -1.03 17.67
N PHE A 72 17.70 -0.86 18.92
CA PHE A 72 16.94 -1.26 20.11
C PHE A 72 15.67 -0.42 20.34
N ALA A 73 15.63 0.81 19.82
CA ALA A 73 14.44 1.66 19.88
C ALA A 73 13.32 1.22 18.89
N ARG A 74 13.56 0.16 18.11
CA ARG A 74 12.64 -0.41 17.10
C ARG A 74 12.11 0.65 16.15
N PRO A 75 12.95 1.15 15.24
CA PRO A 75 12.48 1.99 14.16
C PRO A 75 11.57 1.17 13.25
N THR A 76 10.37 1.70 12.95
CA THR A 76 9.42 1.11 12.01
C THR A 76 9.33 1.96 10.76
N ASP A 77 9.24 1.30 9.62
CA ASP A 77 9.00 1.92 8.33
C ASP A 77 7.73 1.36 7.71
N GLU A 78 7.03 2.17 6.93
CA GLU A 78 5.84 1.75 6.23
C GLU A 78 6.26 1.04 4.95
N VAL A 79 5.97 -0.25 4.89
CA VAL A 79 6.27 -1.11 3.74
C VAL A 79 4.95 -1.59 3.14
N ARG A 80 4.83 -1.51 1.82
CA ARG A 80 3.72 -2.12 1.11
C ARG A 80 3.93 -3.62 1.05
N VAL A 81 3.07 -4.37 1.71
CA VAL A 81 3.07 -5.84 1.70
C VAL A 81 1.86 -6.34 0.92
N PRO A 82 2.00 -7.39 0.11
CA PRO A 82 0.86 -8.02 -0.54
C PRO A 82 -0.15 -8.51 0.51
N ARG A 83 -1.43 -8.30 0.25
CA ARG A 83 -2.49 -8.88 1.07
C ARG A 83 -2.62 -10.37 0.77
N GLU A 84 -2.79 -11.16 1.80
CA GLU A 84 -3.00 -12.60 1.64
C GLU A 84 -4.42 -12.94 1.19
N ARG A 85 -5.42 -12.16 1.61
CA ARG A 85 -6.84 -12.35 1.27
C ARG A 85 -7.55 -11.01 1.15
N ALA A 86 -8.47 -10.91 0.21
CA ALA A 86 -9.42 -9.80 0.08
C ALA A 86 -10.67 -10.28 -0.66
N THR A 87 -11.77 -9.53 -0.52
CA THR A 87 -13.01 -9.75 -1.27
C THR A 87 -13.27 -8.54 -2.17
N VAL A 88 -13.43 -8.77 -3.45
CA VAL A 88 -13.71 -7.73 -4.46
C VAL A 88 -15.04 -8.02 -5.12
N LEU A 89 -16.00 -7.10 -5.01
CA LEU A 89 -17.26 -7.16 -5.73
C LEU A 89 -17.19 -6.21 -6.91
N VAL A 90 -17.25 -6.74 -8.12
CA VAL A 90 -17.31 -5.96 -9.36
C VAL A 90 -18.77 -5.78 -9.75
N ALA A 91 -19.24 -4.55 -9.77
CA ALA A 91 -20.60 -4.19 -10.21
C ALA A 91 -20.52 -3.49 -11.57
N VAL A 92 -21.14 -4.08 -12.58
CA VAL A 92 -21.10 -3.59 -13.97
C VAL A 92 -22.49 -3.18 -14.42
N ASP A 93 -22.59 -1.96 -14.90
CA ASP A 93 -23.79 -1.44 -15.53
C ASP A 93 -24.05 -2.16 -16.87
N VAL A 94 -25.25 -2.69 -17.01
CA VAL A 94 -25.74 -3.31 -18.25
C VAL A 94 -27.01 -2.60 -18.79
N SER A 95 -27.15 -1.32 -18.41
CA SER A 95 -28.24 -0.47 -18.92
C SER A 95 -28.07 -0.18 -20.40
N ARG A 96 -29.12 0.35 -21.01
CA ARG A 96 -29.15 0.61 -22.45
C ARG A 96 -28.11 1.64 -22.90
N SER A 97 -27.73 2.60 -22.06
CA SER A 97 -26.69 3.59 -22.35
C SER A 97 -25.31 2.97 -22.57
N MET A 98 -25.06 1.81 -21.96
CA MET A 98 -23.83 1.02 -22.16
C MET A 98 -23.72 0.40 -23.58
N LEU A 99 -24.74 0.52 -24.41
CA LEU A 99 -24.66 0.14 -25.83
C LEU A 99 -24.18 1.29 -26.72
N ALA A 100 -23.83 2.45 -26.18
CA ALA A 100 -23.26 3.55 -26.93
C ALA A 100 -21.93 3.16 -27.60
N ASP A 101 -21.71 3.69 -28.81
CA ASP A 101 -20.57 3.37 -29.68
C ASP A 101 -19.45 4.42 -29.65
N ASP A 102 -19.51 5.35 -28.70
CA ASP A 102 -18.45 6.34 -28.46
C ASP A 102 -17.13 5.73 -27.96
N VAL A 103 -17.21 4.51 -27.43
CA VAL A 103 -16.05 3.65 -27.11
C VAL A 103 -16.14 2.38 -27.95
N ALA A 104 -15.10 2.05 -28.72
CA ALA A 104 -15.12 0.91 -29.62
C ALA A 104 -15.01 -0.44 -28.88
N PRO A 105 -15.78 -1.49 -29.25
CA PRO A 105 -16.87 -1.51 -30.23
C PRO A 105 -18.18 -0.92 -29.69
N ASP A 106 -18.43 -0.97 -28.40
CA ASP A 106 -19.45 -0.35 -27.56
C ASP A 106 -18.96 -0.35 -26.09
N ARG A 107 -19.57 0.52 -25.24
CA ARG A 107 -19.16 0.65 -23.83
C ARG A 107 -19.24 -0.68 -23.08
N LEU A 108 -20.33 -1.45 -23.27
CA LEU A 108 -20.53 -2.72 -22.54
C LEU A 108 -19.48 -3.76 -22.91
N THR A 109 -19.18 -3.90 -24.21
CA THR A 109 -18.16 -4.85 -24.68
C THR A 109 -16.77 -4.46 -24.18
N ALA A 110 -16.43 -3.18 -24.20
CA ALA A 110 -15.17 -2.67 -23.65
C ALA A 110 -15.09 -2.88 -22.12
N ALA A 111 -16.19 -2.60 -21.39
CA ALA A 111 -16.29 -2.82 -19.96
C ALA A 111 -16.09 -4.29 -19.58
N LYS A 112 -16.71 -5.23 -20.32
CA LYS A 112 -16.55 -6.68 -20.11
C LYS A 112 -15.10 -7.13 -20.33
N ALA A 113 -14.44 -6.62 -21.38
CA ALA A 113 -13.04 -6.96 -21.64
C ALA A 113 -12.13 -6.47 -20.49
N ALA A 114 -12.28 -5.20 -20.09
CA ALA A 114 -11.49 -4.63 -19.01
C ALA A 114 -11.76 -5.29 -17.65
N ALA A 115 -13.03 -5.59 -17.33
CA ALA A 115 -13.39 -6.31 -16.11
C ALA A 115 -12.79 -7.73 -16.08
N ARG A 116 -12.72 -8.41 -17.24
CA ARG A 116 -12.10 -9.73 -17.35
C ARG A 116 -10.60 -9.66 -17.09
N ASP A 117 -9.90 -8.71 -17.72
CA ASP A 117 -8.47 -8.49 -17.52
C ASP A 117 -8.20 -8.18 -16.03
N PHE A 118 -8.94 -7.25 -15.44
CA PHE A 118 -8.86 -6.89 -14.03
C PHE A 118 -9.01 -8.11 -13.11
N VAL A 119 -10.04 -8.92 -13.30
CA VAL A 119 -10.29 -10.12 -12.51
C VAL A 119 -9.16 -11.13 -12.66
N GLY A 120 -8.56 -11.24 -13.86
CA GLY A 120 -7.43 -12.12 -14.14
C GLY A 120 -6.14 -11.67 -13.45
N ASP A 121 -5.93 -10.37 -13.30
CA ASP A 121 -4.73 -9.78 -12.69
C ASP A 121 -4.78 -9.79 -11.15
N LEU A 122 -5.95 -9.98 -10.53
CA LEU A 122 -6.06 -10.08 -9.08
C LEU A 122 -5.43 -11.36 -8.55
N PRO A 123 -4.78 -11.33 -7.36
CA PRO A 123 -4.21 -12.51 -6.71
C PRO A 123 -5.21 -13.67 -6.62
N GLU A 124 -4.76 -14.90 -6.89
CA GLU A 124 -5.62 -16.10 -6.96
C GLU A 124 -6.42 -16.37 -5.67
N GLN A 125 -5.86 -15.99 -4.53
CA GLN A 125 -6.48 -16.18 -3.21
C GLN A 125 -7.60 -15.18 -2.88
N PHE A 126 -7.84 -14.17 -3.73
CA PHE A 126 -8.91 -13.19 -3.50
C PHE A 126 -10.25 -13.78 -3.90
N ASN A 127 -11.29 -13.51 -3.11
CA ASN A 127 -12.67 -13.75 -3.51
C ASN A 127 -13.12 -12.66 -4.45
N VAL A 128 -13.65 -13.02 -5.62
CA VAL A 128 -14.21 -12.06 -6.58
C VAL A 128 -15.64 -12.43 -6.88
N GLY A 129 -16.55 -11.48 -6.70
CA GLY A 129 -17.95 -11.61 -7.06
C GLY A 129 -18.31 -10.66 -8.19
N LEU A 130 -19.42 -10.93 -8.87
CA LEU A 130 -19.94 -10.14 -9.98
C LEU A 130 -21.41 -9.79 -9.78
N VAL A 131 -21.70 -8.50 -9.82
CA VAL A 131 -23.05 -7.94 -9.83
C VAL A 131 -23.28 -7.25 -11.17
N GLY A 132 -24.35 -7.56 -11.85
CA GLY A 132 -24.82 -6.79 -13.01
C GLY A 132 -26.01 -5.94 -12.59
N PHE A 133 -26.09 -4.70 -13.06
CA PHE A 133 -27.19 -3.84 -12.72
C PHE A 133 -27.66 -2.97 -13.90
N ALA A 134 -28.93 -2.67 -13.88
CA ALA A 134 -29.62 -1.73 -14.74
C ALA A 134 -30.73 -1.07 -13.90
N GLY A 135 -32.00 -1.16 -14.23
CA GLY A 135 -33.09 -0.71 -13.35
C GLY A 135 -33.23 -1.51 -12.04
N THR A 136 -32.52 -2.60 -11.86
CA THR A 136 -32.37 -3.40 -10.64
C THR A 136 -30.96 -4.02 -10.62
N ALA A 137 -30.52 -4.52 -9.47
CA ALA A 137 -29.25 -5.23 -9.36
C ALA A 137 -29.48 -6.75 -9.21
N SER A 138 -28.54 -7.55 -9.75
CA SER A 138 -28.57 -9.01 -9.69
C SER A 138 -27.18 -9.58 -9.50
N VAL A 139 -27.04 -10.60 -8.65
CA VAL A 139 -25.78 -11.32 -8.46
C VAL A 139 -25.60 -12.32 -9.60
N PHE A 140 -24.57 -12.14 -10.41
CA PHE A 140 -24.21 -13.07 -11.49
C PHE A 140 -23.28 -14.16 -11.00
N VAL A 141 -22.34 -13.81 -10.11
CA VAL A 141 -21.43 -14.74 -9.45
C VAL A 141 -21.25 -14.28 -8.00
N PRO A 142 -21.54 -15.12 -7.01
CA PRO A 142 -21.20 -14.81 -5.62
C PRO A 142 -19.67 -14.74 -5.46
N PRO A 143 -19.15 -14.14 -4.37
CA PRO A 143 -17.70 -14.07 -4.14
C PRO A 143 -17.05 -15.47 -4.08
N VAL A 144 -16.21 -15.77 -5.07
CA VAL A 144 -15.48 -17.05 -5.19
C VAL A 144 -14.04 -16.80 -5.64
N THR A 145 -13.15 -17.76 -5.40
CA THR A 145 -11.75 -17.73 -5.89
C THR A 145 -11.61 -18.27 -7.31
N ASP A 146 -12.66 -18.93 -7.85
CA ASP A 146 -12.65 -19.49 -9.20
C ASP A 146 -12.80 -18.38 -10.25
N ARG A 147 -11.69 -17.98 -10.86
CA ARG A 147 -11.63 -16.96 -11.92
C ARG A 147 -12.39 -17.37 -13.17
N ALA A 148 -12.44 -18.66 -13.49
CA ALA A 148 -13.17 -19.14 -14.64
C ALA A 148 -14.69 -18.94 -14.49
N ALA A 149 -15.20 -19.16 -13.28
CA ALA A 149 -16.61 -18.90 -12.95
C ALA A 149 -16.95 -17.41 -13.09
N VAL A 150 -16.05 -16.51 -12.62
CA VAL A 150 -16.25 -15.06 -12.73
C VAL A 150 -16.20 -14.62 -14.21
N ALA A 151 -15.21 -15.10 -14.97
CA ALA A 151 -15.10 -14.80 -16.40
C ALA A 151 -16.34 -15.25 -17.18
N ALA A 152 -16.84 -16.46 -16.91
CA ALA A 152 -18.10 -16.95 -17.49
C ALA A 152 -19.32 -16.11 -17.06
N GLY A 153 -19.30 -15.54 -15.85
CA GLY A 153 -20.28 -14.57 -15.39
C GLY A 153 -20.25 -13.27 -16.20
N ILE A 154 -19.05 -12.71 -16.40
CA ILE A 154 -18.84 -11.50 -17.20
C ILE A 154 -19.35 -11.72 -18.64
N ASP A 155 -19.12 -12.89 -19.24
CA ASP A 155 -19.61 -13.19 -20.59
C ASP A 155 -21.13 -13.15 -20.71
N ARG A 156 -21.84 -13.50 -19.65
CA ARG A 156 -23.30 -13.48 -19.57
C ARG A 156 -23.92 -12.08 -19.41
N LEU A 157 -23.11 -11.08 -19.02
CA LEU A 157 -23.58 -9.70 -18.93
C LEU A 157 -24.05 -9.22 -20.32
N ALA A 158 -25.29 -8.78 -20.39
CA ALA A 158 -25.89 -8.22 -21.58
C ALA A 158 -27.03 -7.27 -21.21
N GLU A 159 -27.40 -6.37 -22.10
CA GLU A 159 -28.59 -5.54 -21.90
C GLU A 159 -29.83 -6.41 -21.58
N GLY A 160 -30.60 -5.98 -20.59
CA GLY A 160 -31.81 -6.69 -20.15
C GLY A 160 -31.58 -7.87 -19.21
N THR A 161 -30.32 -8.27 -18.92
CA THR A 161 -30.04 -9.37 -17.99
C THR A 161 -30.19 -8.97 -16.52
N ALA A 162 -30.17 -7.66 -16.21
CA ALA A 162 -30.34 -7.12 -14.86
C ALA A 162 -31.73 -6.43 -14.69
N GLY A 163 -32.75 -6.94 -15.34
CA GLY A 163 -34.15 -6.55 -15.10
C GLY A 163 -34.62 -5.38 -15.96
N ARG A 164 -35.28 -4.37 -15.33
CA ARG A 164 -35.95 -3.26 -16.02
C ARG A 164 -34.95 -2.23 -16.56
N ALA A 165 -35.41 -1.39 -17.49
CA ALA A 165 -34.64 -0.24 -17.94
C ALA A 165 -34.42 0.77 -16.80
N GLY A 166 -33.29 1.43 -16.83
CA GLY A 166 -32.81 2.38 -15.80
C GLY A 166 -31.42 2.02 -15.30
N THR A 167 -30.93 2.78 -14.35
CA THR A 167 -29.63 2.60 -13.69
C THR A 167 -29.85 2.71 -12.20
N ALA A 168 -29.62 1.61 -11.46
CA ALA A 168 -29.85 1.48 -10.03
C ALA A 168 -28.52 1.31 -9.29
N ILE A 169 -27.74 2.40 -9.18
CA ILE A 169 -26.41 2.43 -8.52
C ILE A 169 -26.53 2.03 -7.06
N GLY A 170 -27.51 2.61 -6.33
CA GLY A 170 -27.74 2.30 -4.92
C GLY A 170 -28.04 0.81 -4.69
N ASP A 171 -28.90 0.21 -5.52
CA ASP A 171 -29.21 -1.23 -5.45
C ASP A 171 -27.96 -2.09 -5.74
N ALA A 172 -27.12 -1.67 -6.69
CA ALA A 172 -25.88 -2.38 -7.02
C ALA A 172 -24.94 -2.43 -5.84
N ILE A 173 -24.74 -1.29 -5.17
CA ILE A 173 -23.92 -1.18 -3.96
C ILE A 173 -24.52 -2.03 -2.83
N ALA A 174 -25.81 -1.87 -2.54
CA ALA A 174 -26.49 -2.62 -1.48
C ALA A 174 -26.43 -4.14 -1.72
N THR A 175 -26.61 -4.59 -2.98
CA THR A 175 -26.48 -6.01 -3.35
C THR A 175 -25.07 -6.51 -3.16
N ALA A 176 -24.05 -5.73 -3.53
CA ALA A 176 -22.65 -6.09 -3.32
C ALA A 176 -22.32 -6.20 -1.81
N LEU A 177 -22.77 -5.24 -1.01
CA LEU A 177 -22.57 -5.24 0.45
C LEU A 177 -23.24 -6.45 1.12
N GLU A 178 -24.41 -6.85 0.67
CA GLU A 178 -25.09 -8.04 1.19
C GLU A 178 -24.31 -9.34 0.88
N GLN A 179 -23.67 -9.42 -0.30
CA GLN A 179 -22.79 -10.55 -0.62
C GLN A 179 -21.56 -10.57 0.30
N ILE A 180 -20.96 -9.41 0.59
CA ILE A 180 -19.84 -9.29 1.53
C ILE A 180 -20.28 -9.74 2.91
N ARG A 181 -21.39 -9.23 3.43
CA ARG A 181 -21.93 -9.60 4.76
C ARG A 181 -22.19 -11.09 4.89
N THR A 182 -22.73 -11.70 3.82
CA THR A 182 -22.98 -13.15 3.80
C THR A 182 -21.70 -13.95 3.90
N LEU A 183 -20.64 -13.50 3.22
CA LEU A 183 -19.31 -14.12 3.29
C LEU A 183 -18.68 -13.92 4.68
N ASP A 184 -18.76 -12.71 5.23
CA ASP A 184 -18.20 -12.35 6.53
C ASP A 184 -18.87 -13.13 7.67
N ALA A 185 -20.19 -13.29 7.62
CA ALA A 185 -20.94 -14.10 8.58
C ALA A 185 -20.46 -15.57 8.57
N ALA A 186 -19.99 -16.08 7.44
CA ALA A 186 -19.41 -17.40 7.30
C ALA A 186 -17.93 -17.47 7.76
N ALA A 187 -17.18 -16.37 7.67
CA ALA A 187 -15.77 -16.28 8.04
C ALA A 187 -15.52 -16.09 9.55
N GLY A 188 -16.49 -15.54 10.29
CA GLY A 188 -16.38 -15.27 11.73
C GLY A 188 -15.42 -14.11 12.06
N GLU A 189 -14.46 -14.34 12.98
CA GLU A 189 -13.53 -13.29 13.43
C GLU A 189 -12.41 -12.95 12.41
N ASP A 190 -12.23 -13.75 11.37
CA ASP A 190 -11.15 -13.59 10.37
C ASP A 190 -11.71 -13.08 9.03
N THR A 191 -12.42 -11.98 9.09
CA THR A 191 -13.06 -11.34 7.94
C THR A 191 -12.03 -10.67 7.03
N PRO A 192 -11.90 -11.10 5.75
CA PRO A 192 -10.99 -10.45 4.82
C PRO A 192 -11.48 -9.04 4.47
N PRO A 193 -10.58 -8.08 4.27
CA PRO A 193 -10.98 -6.76 3.82
C PRO A 193 -11.73 -6.84 2.49
N ALA A 194 -12.82 -6.09 2.40
CA ALA A 194 -13.68 -6.09 1.22
C ALA A 194 -13.65 -4.75 0.50
N ARG A 195 -13.94 -4.78 -0.80
CA ARG A 195 -14.05 -3.59 -1.65
C ARG A 195 -15.10 -3.80 -2.75
N VAL A 196 -15.85 -2.77 -3.06
CA VAL A 196 -16.76 -2.75 -4.20
C VAL A 196 -16.12 -1.90 -5.30
N VAL A 197 -16.18 -2.38 -6.55
CA VAL A 197 -15.76 -1.64 -7.73
C VAL A 197 -16.99 -1.50 -8.62
N ILE A 198 -17.50 -0.30 -8.79
CA ILE A 198 -18.68 -0.03 -9.60
C ILE A 198 -18.29 0.70 -10.89
N LEU A 199 -18.83 0.22 -12.00
CA LEU A 199 -18.66 0.83 -13.32
C LEU A 199 -20.03 1.17 -13.90
N SER A 200 -20.25 2.44 -14.25
CA SER A 200 -21.44 2.94 -14.90
C SER A 200 -21.13 4.14 -15.79
N ASP A 201 -22.00 4.47 -16.70
CA ASP A 201 -21.90 5.64 -17.57
C ASP A 201 -22.92 6.74 -17.22
N GLY A 202 -23.83 6.53 -16.28
CA GLY A 202 -24.91 7.45 -16.01
C GLY A 202 -25.25 7.68 -14.55
N ALA A 203 -26.17 8.64 -14.35
CA ALA A 203 -26.75 8.93 -13.07
C ALA A 203 -27.70 7.81 -12.59
N ASN A 204 -27.92 7.77 -11.29
CA ASN A 204 -28.94 6.90 -10.69
C ASN A 204 -30.34 7.33 -11.14
N THR A 205 -31.07 6.45 -11.82
CA THR A 205 -32.43 6.74 -12.32
C THR A 205 -33.52 5.89 -11.68
N SER A 206 -33.13 4.88 -10.91
CA SER A 206 -34.04 3.93 -10.26
C SER A 206 -33.40 3.28 -9.05
N GLY A 207 -34.20 2.57 -8.28
CA GLY A 207 -33.73 1.84 -7.08
C GLY A 207 -33.50 2.74 -5.88
N GLN A 208 -32.67 2.25 -4.97
CA GLN A 208 -32.28 2.94 -3.74
C GLN A 208 -31.42 4.17 -4.02
N ASP A 209 -31.47 5.16 -3.13
CA ASP A 209 -30.60 6.33 -3.19
C ASP A 209 -29.12 5.91 -3.02
N PRO A 210 -28.24 6.31 -3.95
CA PRO A 210 -26.80 6.00 -3.84
C PRO A 210 -26.14 6.53 -2.55
N ASP A 211 -26.58 7.66 -2.02
CA ASP A 211 -26.04 8.24 -0.78
C ASP A 211 -26.42 7.36 0.45
N GLU A 212 -27.63 6.78 0.46
CA GLU A 212 -28.01 5.83 1.50
C GLU A 212 -27.17 4.54 1.41
N ALA A 213 -26.92 4.03 0.20
CA ALA A 213 -26.06 2.87 0.00
C ALA A 213 -24.60 3.16 0.37
N ALA A 214 -24.10 4.36 0.07
CA ALA A 214 -22.77 4.81 0.47
C ALA A 214 -22.62 4.94 2.00
N ALA A 215 -23.66 5.43 2.67
CA ALA A 215 -23.67 5.48 4.14
C ALA A 215 -23.57 4.08 4.76
N LEU A 216 -24.30 3.10 4.20
CA LEU A 216 -24.21 1.70 4.63
C LEU A 216 -22.81 1.11 4.36
N ALA A 217 -22.21 1.40 3.19
CA ALA A 217 -20.85 0.98 2.87
C ALA A 217 -19.83 1.55 3.88
N THR A 218 -20.00 2.82 4.26
CA THR A 218 -19.16 3.49 5.25
C THR A 218 -19.32 2.86 6.64
N GLU A 219 -20.54 2.53 7.05
CA GLU A 219 -20.81 1.85 8.33
C GLU A 219 -20.14 0.48 8.38
N LEU A 220 -20.15 -0.24 7.28
CA LEU A 220 -19.49 -1.55 7.14
C LEU A 220 -17.97 -1.46 6.92
N GLY A 221 -17.42 -0.25 6.72
CA GLY A 221 -16.00 -0.05 6.44
C GLY A 221 -15.58 -0.60 5.07
N VAL A 222 -16.50 -0.67 4.10
CA VAL A 222 -16.26 -1.17 2.75
C VAL A 222 -16.13 0.00 1.77
N PRO A 223 -14.92 0.32 1.29
CA PRO A 223 -14.73 1.35 0.28
C PRO A 223 -15.38 0.96 -1.06
N VAL A 224 -15.96 1.94 -1.74
CA VAL A 224 -16.52 1.79 -3.08
C VAL A 224 -15.67 2.59 -4.06
N ASP A 225 -14.89 1.91 -4.89
CA ASP A 225 -14.23 2.55 -6.03
C ASP A 225 -15.23 2.67 -7.18
N ALA A 226 -15.26 3.83 -7.81
CA ALA A 226 -16.23 4.14 -8.84
C ALA A 226 -15.53 4.55 -10.15
N ILE A 227 -15.98 3.98 -11.25
CA ILE A 227 -15.49 4.29 -12.60
C ILE A 227 -16.67 4.81 -13.42
N SER A 228 -16.59 6.08 -13.86
CA SER A 228 -17.49 6.60 -14.89
C SER A 228 -16.89 6.31 -16.26
N PHE A 229 -17.67 5.63 -17.13
CA PHE A 229 -17.14 5.11 -18.40
C PHE A 229 -17.92 5.59 -19.61
N GLY A 230 -17.23 6.25 -20.53
CA GLY A 230 -17.77 6.80 -21.79
C GLY A 230 -17.43 8.28 -21.96
N THR A 231 -18.04 8.93 -22.92
CA THR A 231 -17.80 10.34 -23.26
C THR A 231 -19.10 11.15 -23.26
N GLU A 232 -18.99 12.48 -23.31
CA GLU A 232 -20.15 13.37 -23.46
C GLU A 232 -20.83 13.22 -24.85
N ALA A 233 -20.12 12.63 -25.82
CA ALA A 233 -20.58 12.43 -27.16
C ALA A 233 -21.31 11.11 -27.39
N GLY A 234 -21.53 10.32 -26.33
CA GLY A 234 -22.18 9.00 -26.42
C GLY A 234 -23.60 9.08 -27.04
N VAL A 235 -23.84 8.23 -28.03
CA VAL A 235 -25.14 8.12 -28.74
C VAL A 235 -25.50 6.65 -28.86
N ILE A 236 -26.78 6.33 -28.67
CA ILE A 236 -27.35 4.99 -28.94
C ILE A 236 -28.23 5.02 -30.15
N ALA A 237 -28.63 3.83 -30.64
CA ALA A 237 -29.50 3.68 -31.82
C ALA A 237 -30.69 4.64 -31.81
N GLY A 238 -30.82 5.43 -32.87
CA GLY A 238 -31.86 6.45 -33.02
C GLY A 238 -31.47 7.85 -32.61
N ASP A 239 -30.17 8.16 -32.60
CA ASP A 239 -29.57 9.47 -32.26
C ASP A 239 -29.90 9.98 -30.84
N GLN A 240 -30.21 9.09 -29.91
CA GLN A 240 -30.45 9.47 -28.53
C GLN A 240 -29.10 9.70 -27.83
N ALA A 241 -28.85 10.94 -27.44
CA ALA A 241 -27.66 11.29 -26.66
C ALA A 241 -27.70 10.66 -25.23
N VAL A 242 -26.62 10.05 -24.85
CA VAL A 242 -26.40 9.45 -23.51
C VAL A 242 -25.04 9.91 -22.96
N PRO A 243 -24.95 11.21 -22.60
CA PRO A 243 -23.73 11.74 -22.03
C PRO A 243 -23.40 11.04 -20.71
N VAL A 244 -22.11 10.91 -20.40
CA VAL A 244 -21.66 10.36 -19.13
C VAL A 244 -21.94 11.35 -18.00
N ASP A 245 -22.46 10.84 -16.89
CA ASP A 245 -22.65 11.58 -15.64
C ASP A 245 -21.90 10.86 -14.51
N GLY A 246 -20.78 11.41 -14.11
CA GLY A 246 -19.94 10.85 -13.05
C GLY A 246 -20.18 11.45 -11.68
N GLU A 247 -21.05 12.46 -11.52
CA GLU A 247 -21.23 13.20 -10.25
C GLU A 247 -21.70 12.27 -9.11
N THR A 248 -22.71 11.45 -9.38
CA THR A 248 -23.21 10.47 -8.41
C THR A 248 -22.12 9.46 -7.99
N LEU A 249 -21.37 8.93 -8.95
CA LEU A 249 -20.29 7.97 -8.71
C LEU A 249 -19.14 8.60 -7.91
N GLN A 250 -18.81 9.86 -8.21
CA GLN A 250 -17.79 10.61 -7.47
C GLN A 250 -18.20 10.85 -6.03
N SER A 251 -19.48 11.22 -5.78
CA SER A 251 -20.03 11.41 -4.44
C SER A 251 -19.92 10.11 -3.63
N VAL A 252 -20.35 9.00 -4.19
CA VAL A 252 -20.29 7.66 -3.56
C VAL A 252 -18.84 7.28 -3.21
N ALA A 253 -17.90 7.44 -4.14
CA ALA A 253 -16.50 7.11 -3.89
C ALA A 253 -15.92 7.95 -2.75
N GLN A 254 -16.17 9.26 -2.76
CA GLN A 254 -15.70 10.17 -1.71
C GLN A 254 -16.30 9.85 -0.33
N ALA A 255 -17.61 9.56 -0.27
CA ALA A 255 -18.31 9.26 0.97
C ALA A 255 -17.80 7.96 1.63
N THR A 256 -17.42 6.97 0.82
CA THR A 256 -16.97 5.64 1.29
C THR A 256 -15.46 5.52 1.46
N GLY A 257 -14.69 6.58 1.13
CA GLY A 257 -13.22 6.53 1.14
C GLY A 257 -12.61 5.70 0.01
N GLY A 258 -13.36 5.44 -1.05
CA GLY A 258 -12.88 4.86 -2.30
C GLY A 258 -12.31 5.89 -3.26
N ASN A 259 -11.89 5.44 -4.44
CA ASN A 259 -11.36 6.29 -5.50
C ASN A 259 -12.39 6.46 -6.62
N TYR A 260 -12.37 7.62 -7.26
CA TYR A 260 -13.17 7.89 -8.45
C TYR A 260 -12.25 8.02 -9.67
N PHE A 261 -12.63 7.38 -10.77
CA PHE A 261 -11.95 7.42 -12.05
C PHE A 261 -12.94 7.78 -13.16
N ALA A 262 -12.51 8.63 -14.07
CA ALA A 262 -13.24 8.91 -15.30
C ALA A 262 -12.46 8.28 -16.47
N ALA A 263 -13.09 7.47 -17.28
CA ALA A 263 -12.48 6.79 -18.41
C ALA A 263 -13.31 7.04 -19.68
N GLY A 264 -12.72 7.74 -20.64
CA GLY A 264 -13.34 8.05 -21.93
C GLY A 264 -13.02 7.03 -23.03
N ASN A 265 -12.15 6.06 -22.76
CA ASN A 265 -11.72 5.01 -23.68
C ASN A 265 -11.29 3.74 -22.95
N SER A 266 -11.05 2.67 -23.73
CA SER A 266 -10.68 1.36 -23.19
C SER A 266 -9.32 1.34 -22.48
N ASP A 267 -8.37 2.19 -22.88
CA ASP A 267 -7.05 2.21 -22.25
C ASP A 267 -7.12 2.90 -20.89
N GLU A 268 -7.81 4.04 -20.79
CA GLU A 268 -8.08 4.71 -19.51
C GLU A 268 -8.86 3.81 -18.53
N LEU A 269 -9.79 3.01 -19.05
CA LEU A 269 -10.53 2.03 -18.24
C LEU A 269 -9.60 0.95 -17.67
N ARG A 270 -8.65 0.43 -18.47
CA ARG A 270 -7.65 -0.53 -17.99
C ARG A 270 -6.72 0.10 -16.94
N ASP A 271 -6.29 1.34 -17.15
CA ASP A 271 -5.47 2.06 -16.20
C ASP A 271 -6.21 2.24 -14.86
N ALA A 272 -7.49 2.63 -14.89
CA ALA A 272 -8.31 2.74 -13.68
C ALA A 272 -8.42 1.41 -12.93
N TYR A 273 -8.66 0.31 -13.63
CA TYR A 273 -8.69 -1.02 -13.03
C TYR A 273 -7.32 -1.45 -12.47
N ALA A 274 -6.21 -1.13 -13.14
CA ALA A 274 -4.86 -1.43 -12.66
C ALA A 274 -4.54 -0.66 -11.37
N ASP A 275 -4.92 0.61 -11.28
CA ASP A 275 -4.78 1.43 -10.07
C ASP A 275 -5.59 0.85 -8.91
N ILE A 276 -6.85 0.47 -9.16
CA ILE A 276 -7.70 -0.20 -8.16
C ILE A 276 -7.06 -1.52 -7.73
N GLY A 277 -6.64 -2.37 -8.66
CA GLY A 277 -5.99 -3.64 -8.38
C GLY A 277 -4.73 -3.49 -7.50
N SER A 278 -3.92 -2.47 -7.79
CA SER A 278 -2.74 -2.14 -6.99
C SER A 278 -3.09 -1.71 -5.57
N SER A 279 -4.20 -0.99 -5.39
CA SER A 279 -4.65 -0.53 -4.07
C SER A 279 -5.27 -1.64 -3.23
N VAL A 280 -5.95 -2.59 -3.88
CA VAL A 280 -6.57 -3.75 -3.22
C VAL A 280 -5.52 -4.80 -2.87
N GLY A 281 -4.57 -5.04 -3.78
CA GLY A 281 -3.57 -6.09 -3.64
C GLY A 281 -2.51 -5.85 -2.57
N TYR A 282 -2.35 -4.62 -2.09
CA TYR A 282 -1.33 -4.24 -1.12
C TYR A 282 -1.93 -3.55 0.09
N GLN A 283 -1.30 -3.78 1.23
CA GLN A 283 -1.56 -3.03 2.46
C GLN A 283 -0.27 -2.37 2.95
N THR A 284 -0.42 -1.23 3.62
CA THR A 284 0.72 -0.57 4.26
C THR A 284 0.85 -1.12 5.67
N GLU A 285 1.90 -1.90 5.92
CA GLU A 285 2.24 -2.39 7.26
C GLU A 285 3.47 -1.68 7.81
N ARG A 286 3.46 -1.46 9.12
CA ARG A 286 4.63 -0.97 9.83
C ARG A 286 5.56 -2.13 10.14
N GLN A 287 6.63 -2.24 9.37
CA GLN A 287 7.64 -3.28 9.55
C GLN A 287 8.80 -2.77 10.40
N ASP A 288 9.25 -3.59 11.36
CA ASP A 288 10.43 -3.33 12.17
C ASP A 288 11.70 -3.42 11.28
N VAL A 289 12.39 -2.29 11.13
CA VAL A 289 13.64 -2.21 10.38
C VAL A 289 14.89 -2.23 11.26
N SER A 290 14.77 -2.61 12.54
CA SER A 290 15.87 -2.70 13.51
C SER A 290 17.02 -3.55 13.00
N ALA A 291 16.74 -4.62 12.27
CA ALA A 291 17.75 -5.53 11.71
C ALA A 291 18.78 -4.80 10.83
N ARG A 292 18.39 -3.76 10.10
CA ARG A 292 19.28 -2.95 9.27
C ARG A 292 20.32 -2.21 10.13
N PHE A 293 19.87 -1.58 11.22
CA PHE A 293 20.74 -0.83 12.15
C PHE A 293 21.67 -1.76 12.92
N ILE A 294 21.17 -2.91 13.37
CA ILE A 294 21.94 -3.94 14.05
C ILE A 294 23.01 -4.53 13.11
N GLY A 295 22.65 -4.81 11.85
CA GLY A 295 23.56 -5.32 10.83
C GLY A 295 24.72 -4.37 10.54
N ILE A 296 24.42 -3.07 10.34
CA ILE A 296 25.44 -2.03 10.16
C ILE A 296 26.31 -1.92 11.43
N GLY A 297 25.69 -1.97 12.62
CA GLY A 297 26.40 -1.97 13.91
C GLY A 297 27.38 -3.14 14.02
N LEU A 298 27.00 -4.34 13.61
CA LEU A 298 27.86 -5.53 13.61
C LEU A 298 29.06 -5.37 12.67
N VAL A 299 28.84 -4.80 11.48
CA VAL A 299 29.93 -4.50 10.54
C VAL A 299 30.92 -3.50 11.15
N LEU A 300 30.43 -2.44 11.82
CA LEU A 300 31.29 -1.48 12.52
C LEU A 300 32.05 -2.14 13.68
N ALA A 301 31.43 -3.09 14.39
CA ALA A 301 32.11 -3.87 15.43
C ALA A 301 33.30 -4.67 14.87
N ALA A 302 33.07 -5.37 13.74
CA ALA A 302 34.10 -6.14 13.06
C ALA A 302 35.25 -5.24 12.59
N LEU A 303 34.92 -4.08 11.99
CA LEU A 303 35.91 -3.10 11.55
C LEU A 303 36.70 -2.50 12.74
N ALA A 304 36.02 -2.21 13.85
CA ALA A 304 36.68 -1.72 15.07
C ALA A 304 37.65 -2.76 15.64
N ALA A 305 37.21 -4.04 15.68
CA ALA A 305 38.07 -5.14 16.13
C ALA A 305 39.30 -5.34 15.20
N ALA A 306 39.06 -5.37 13.89
CA ALA A 306 40.15 -5.50 12.89
C ALA A 306 41.14 -4.32 12.98
N ALA A 307 40.63 -3.09 13.07
CA ALA A 307 41.46 -1.90 13.23
C ALA A 307 42.26 -1.94 14.53
N SER A 308 41.64 -2.41 15.62
CA SER A 308 42.31 -2.58 16.93
C SER A 308 43.42 -3.62 16.83
N MET A 309 43.13 -4.79 16.24
CA MET A 309 44.14 -5.84 16.07
C MET A 309 45.30 -5.37 15.17
N PHE A 310 45.01 -4.74 14.06
CA PHE A 310 46.02 -4.31 13.09
C PHE A 310 46.99 -3.24 13.66
N TRP A 311 46.48 -2.33 14.50
CA TRP A 311 47.30 -1.23 15.00
C TRP A 311 47.82 -1.45 16.43
N PHE A 312 47.19 -2.30 17.25
CA PHE A 312 47.56 -2.49 18.65
C PHE A 312 48.03 -3.92 19.00
N ALA A 313 47.69 -4.94 18.21
CA ALA A 313 48.20 -6.30 18.43
C ALA A 313 49.63 -6.47 17.89
N ARG A 314 50.57 -5.70 18.44
CA ARG A 314 51.99 -6.07 18.36
C ARG A 314 52.33 -6.71 19.70
N LEU A 315 52.37 -8.02 19.70
CA LEU A 315 53.10 -8.78 20.71
C LEU A 315 54.55 -8.28 20.70
N PRO A 316 55.20 -8.15 21.88
CA PRO A 316 56.56 -7.72 22.02
C PRO A 316 57.51 -8.66 21.31
#